data_3006c91d8974e24d231c8536a4306b6b
#
_entry.id   3006c91d8974e24d231c8536a4306b6b
#
_cell.length_a   1.000
_cell.length_b   1.000
_cell.length_c   1.000
_cell.angle_alpha   90.00
_cell.angle_beta   90.00
_cell.angle_gamma   90.00
#
_symmetry.space_group_name_H-M   'P 1'
#
loop_
_entity.id
_entity.type
_entity.pdbx_description
1 polymer ?
#
loop_
_entity_poly.entity_id
_entity_poly.type
_entity_poly.pdbx_seq_one_letter_code
_entity_poly.pdbx_strand_id
1 'polypeptide(L)'
;MQQNYKINWQQCVSDKWQEVLADEAYTVTGTLKFNKGAAIGRTTASKILNAYWHKLDRTFFGHAANKGIGIERWIFSEYGSAGDNLHFHFKAKAPIEPYYFCCIANVMWSKFHRQTARNIYNWITPTILKANSSGYSVKDTRHFTYDAMGLEASHQNKHALDTTTFQNAAQAQRIINKVSIEEITKARQIVDLQIEETIQRIYQRQRKAEVRGTQ
;
A
#
# COMPACT_ATOMS: atom_id res chain seq x y z
N MET A 1 -21.60 -42.67 1.87
CA MET A 1 -20.85 -41.86 0.91
C MET A 1 -20.06 -40.79 1.69
N GLN A 2 -18.74 -40.96 1.82
CA GLN A 2 -17.89 -39.92 2.40
C GLN A 2 -17.67 -38.85 1.31
N GLN A 3 -18.23 -37.66 1.51
CA GLN A 3 -17.90 -36.53 0.68
C GLN A 3 -16.46 -36.11 1.00
N ASN A 4 -15.52 -36.38 0.09
CA ASN A 4 -14.16 -35.85 0.13
C ASN A 4 -14.21 -34.33 -0.11
N TYR A 5 -14.31 -33.56 0.96
CA TYR A 5 -14.14 -32.11 0.90
C TYR A 5 -12.67 -31.83 0.57
N LYS A 6 -12.37 -31.56 -0.69
CA LYS A 6 -11.05 -31.00 -1.08
C LYS A 6 -10.98 -29.59 -0.52
N ILE A 7 -10.21 -29.43 0.55
CA ILE A 7 -9.92 -28.11 1.12
C ILE A 7 -9.15 -27.31 0.07
N ASN A 8 -9.70 -26.18 -0.37
CA ASN A 8 -8.99 -25.23 -1.22
C ASN A 8 -8.11 -24.33 -0.35
N TRP A 9 -6.89 -24.78 -0.05
CA TRP A 9 -5.94 -24.05 0.78
C TRP A 9 -5.64 -22.65 0.27
N GLN A 10 -5.60 -22.44 -1.03
CA GLN A 10 -5.37 -21.12 -1.62
C GLN A 10 -6.48 -20.14 -1.26
N GLN A 11 -7.72 -20.60 -1.31
CA GLN A 11 -8.86 -19.79 -0.91
C GLN A 11 -8.82 -19.50 0.59
N CYS A 12 -8.55 -20.50 1.43
CA CYS A 12 -8.45 -20.30 2.89
C CYS A 12 -7.39 -19.29 3.27
N VAL A 13 -6.21 -19.32 2.61
CA VAL A 13 -5.13 -18.36 2.84
C VAL A 13 -5.55 -16.97 2.38
N SER A 14 -6.17 -16.85 1.20
CA SER A 14 -6.68 -15.57 0.69
C SER A 14 -7.71 -14.95 1.64
N ASP A 15 -8.64 -15.75 2.13
CA ASP A 15 -9.68 -15.30 3.06
C ASP A 15 -9.08 -14.83 4.38
N LYS A 16 -8.09 -15.57 4.91
CA LYS A 16 -7.39 -15.16 6.13
C LYS A 16 -6.61 -13.85 5.96
N TRP A 17 -5.95 -13.64 4.82
CA TRP A 17 -5.32 -12.36 4.52
C TRP A 17 -6.33 -11.23 4.37
N GLN A 18 -7.49 -11.48 3.77
CA GLN A 18 -8.55 -10.47 3.70
C GLN A 18 -9.01 -10.06 5.10
N GLU A 19 -9.18 -11.01 6.01
CA GLU A 19 -9.52 -10.75 7.41
C GLU A 19 -8.44 -9.90 8.11
N VAL A 20 -7.16 -10.27 8.02
CA VAL A 20 -6.05 -9.52 8.61
C VAL A 20 -5.97 -8.10 8.05
N LEU A 21 -6.17 -7.93 6.74
CA LEU A 21 -6.11 -6.63 6.08
C LEU A 21 -7.38 -5.78 6.26
N ALA A 22 -8.46 -6.37 6.77
CA ALA A 22 -9.68 -5.64 7.14
C ALA A 22 -9.56 -4.92 8.49
N ASP A 23 -8.47 -5.15 9.24
CA ASP A 23 -8.19 -4.45 10.50
C ASP A 23 -8.26 -2.93 10.30
N GLU A 24 -9.04 -2.28 11.17
CA GLU A 24 -9.28 -0.84 11.17
C GLU A 24 -8.02 0.01 11.31
N ALA A 25 -6.99 -0.55 11.90
CA ALA A 25 -5.71 0.12 12.06
C ALA A 25 -4.97 0.36 10.73
N TYR A 26 -5.28 -0.39 9.65
CA TYR A 26 -4.72 -0.13 8.32
C TYR A 26 -5.48 0.99 7.62
N THR A 27 -5.06 2.20 7.87
CA THR A 27 -5.73 3.44 7.46
C THR A 27 -5.39 3.89 6.03
N VAL A 28 -4.38 3.28 5.41
CA VAL A 28 -3.91 3.63 4.06
C VAL A 28 -3.78 2.38 3.20
N THR A 29 -4.19 2.50 1.96
CA THR A 29 -3.97 1.51 0.90
C THR A 29 -3.27 2.15 -0.30
N GLY A 30 -2.48 1.36 -1.03
CA GLY A 30 -1.84 1.91 -2.20
C GLY A 30 -1.30 0.90 -3.18
N THR A 31 -0.94 1.42 -4.35
CA THR A 31 -0.22 0.72 -5.41
C THR A 31 0.99 1.54 -5.83
N LEU A 32 2.17 1.01 -5.62
CA LEU A 32 3.44 1.59 -6.04
C LEU A 32 3.85 1.00 -7.39
N LYS A 33 4.04 1.86 -8.39
CA LYS A 33 4.36 1.46 -9.76
C LYS A 33 5.74 1.95 -10.15
N PHE A 34 6.29 1.31 -11.19
CA PHE A 34 7.49 1.76 -11.88
C PHE A 34 7.13 2.45 -13.20
N ASN A 35 8.06 3.20 -13.77
CA ASN A 35 7.84 3.89 -15.04
C ASN A 35 7.46 2.89 -16.13
N LYS A 36 6.48 3.25 -16.94
CA LYS A 36 6.03 2.45 -18.09
C LYS A 36 7.19 2.24 -19.04
N GLY A 37 7.44 0.97 -19.41
CA GLY A 37 8.56 0.60 -20.29
C GLY A 37 9.89 0.33 -19.57
N ALA A 38 9.99 0.56 -18.26
CA ALA A 38 11.13 0.08 -17.48
C ALA A 38 10.94 -1.42 -17.24
N ALA A 39 11.64 -2.24 -18.02
CA ALA A 39 11.79 -3.66 -17.70
C ALA A 39 12.61 -3.79 -16.42
N ILE A 40 11.93 -3.72 -15.27
CA ILE A 40 12.57 -3.85 -13.96
C ILE A 40 12.47 -5.28 -13.48
N GLY A 41 13.62 -5.91 -13.25
CA GLY A 41 13.66 -7.25 -12.64
C GLY A 41 13.20 -7.20 -11.18
N ARG A 42 12.55 -8.26 -10.72
CA ARG A 42 11.98 -8.37 -9.37
C ARG A 42 12.97 -8.01 -8.26
N THR A 43 14.18 -8.54 -8.32
CA THR A 43 15.24 -8.26 -7.33
C THR A 43 15.54 -6.76 -7.22
N THR A 44 15.65 -6.08 -8.36
CA THR A 44 15.88 -4.62 -8.38
C THR A 44 14.68 -3.86 -7.85
N ALA A 45 13.47 -4.24 -8.24
CA ALA A 45 12.25 -3.63 -7.74
C ALA A 45 12.10 -3.78 -6.23
N SER A 46 12.37 -4.97 -5.68
CA SER A 46 12.36 -5.23 -4.23
C SER A 46 13.41 -4.39 -3.49
N LYS A 47 14.61 -4.26 -4.01
CA LYS A 47 15.65 -3.39 -3.42
C LYS A 47 15.22 -1.92 -3.36
N ILE A 48 14.63 -1.40 -4.45
CA ILE A 48 14.11 -0.02 -4.50
C ILE A 48 12.98 0.13 -3.48
N LEU A 49 12.07 -0.81 -3.43
CA LEU A 49 10.92 -0.80 -2.50
C LEU A 49 11.38 -0.79 -1.03
N ASN A 50 12.31 -1.69 -0.66
CA ASN A 50 12.85 -1.76 0.70
C ASN A 50 13.56 -0.47 1.09
N ALA A 51 14.38 0.07 0.21
CA ALA A 51 15.08 1.32 0.45
C ALA A 51 14.11 2.52 0.58
N TYR A 52 13.03 2.53 -0.21
CA TYR A 52 11.97 3.54 -0.09
C TYR A 52 11.27 3.48 1.27
N TRP A 53 10.83 2.30 1.69
CA TRP A 53 10.15 2.14 2.97
C TRP A 53 11.06 2.47 4.13
N HIS A 54 12.33 2.06 4.08
CA HIS A 54 13.30 2.44 5.11
C HIS A 54 13.49 3.96 5.17
N LYS A 55 13.55 4.65 4.03
CA LYS A 55 13.62 6.12 3.99
C LYS A 55 12.35 6.77 4.57
N LEU A 56 11.19 6.21 4.30
CA LEU A 56 9.91 6.67 4.83
C LEU A 56 9.87 6.47 6.35
N ASP A 57 10.23 5.28 6.85
CA ASP A 57 10.35 4.98 8.28
C ASP A 57 11.28 5.97 8.98
N ARG A 58 12.44 6.26 8.41
CA ARG A 58 13.37 7.25 8.95
C ARG A 58 12.83 8.67 8.94
N THR A 59 11.99 9.02 7.99
CA THR A 59 11.34 10.34 7.94
C THR A 59 10.40 10.51 9.13
N PHE A 60 9.61 9.50 9.43
CA PHE A 60 8.63 9.55 10.53
C PHE A 60 9.25 9.28 11.90
N PHE A 61 10.12 8.28 12.02
CA PHE A 61 10.62 7.79 13.31
C PHE A 61 12.09 8.13 13.60
N GLY A 62 12.80 8.76 12.65
CA GLY A 62 14.20 9.17 12.83
C GLY A 62 15.11 7.97 13.11
N HIS A 63 15.94 8.07 14.14
CA HIS A 63 16.87 7.02 14.54
C HIS A 63 16.19 5.75 15.07
N ALA A 64 14.95 5.85 15.56
CA ALA A 64 14.19 4.70 16.02
C ALA A 64 13.93 3.68 14.89
N ALA A 65 13.88 4.15 13.63
CA ALA A 65 13.78 3.26 12.47
C ALA A 65 14.97 2.28 12.35
N ASN A 66 16.17 2.68 12.76
CA ASN A 66 17.34 1.80 12.76
C ASN A 66 17.27 0.73 13.88
N LYS A 67 16.35 0.89 14.82
CA LYS A 67 16.07 -0.06 15.91
C LYS A 67 14.86 -0.93 15.63
N GLY A 68 14.37 -0.94 14.39
CA GLY A 68 13.24 -1.74 13.96
C GLY A 68 11.86 -1.14 14.29
N ILE A 69 11.78 0.18 14.52
CA ILE A 69 10.51 0.89 14.62
C ILE A 69 10.16 1.45 13.25
N GLY A 70 8.99 1.11 12.71
CA GLY A 70 8.58 1.53 11.39
C GLY A 70 7.07 1.61 11.22
N ILE A 71 6.67 2.04 10.04
CA ILE A 71 5.27 2.05 9.61
C ILE A 71 4.84 0.59 9.42
N GLU A 72 3.89 0.13 10.22
CA GLU A 72 3.33 -1.21 10.07
C GLU A 72 2.63 -1.33 8.72
N ARG A 73 2.98 -2.36 7.96
CA ARG A 73 2.51 -2.55 6.60
C ARG A 73 2.60 -3.98 6.12
N TRP A 74 1.69 -4.33 5.23
CA TRP A 74 1.75 -5.54 4.42
C TRP A 74 1.89 -5.17 2.95
N ILE A 75 2.75 -5.88 2.25
CA ILE A 75 3.08 -5.61 0.84
C ILE A 75 2.90 -6.88 0.02
N PHE A 76 2.27 -6.71 -1.13
CA PHE A 76 2.01 -7.77 -2.09
C PHE A 76 2.50 -7.34 -3.46
N SER A 77 3.23 -8.21 -4.14
CA SER A 77 3.67 -7.98 -5.52
C SER A 77 2.64 -8.51 -6.50
N GLU A 78 2.46 -7.82 -7.61
CA GLU A 78 1.60 -8.23 -8.71
C GLU A 78 2.30 -7.93 -10.03
N TYR A 79 2.21 -8.88 -10.97
CA TYR A 79 2.49 -8.63 -12.37
C TYR A 79 1.20 -8.28 -13.09
N GLY A 80 1.24 -7.30 -14.01
CA GLY A 80 0.11 -7.02 -14.88
C GLY A 80 -0.30 -8.25 -15.69
N SER A 81 -1.48 -8.21 -16.29
CA SER A 81 -2.06 -9.33 -17.06
C SER A 81 -1.15 -9.84 -18.19
N ALA A 82 -0.27 -8.99 -18.71
CA ALA A 82 0.72 -9.36 -19.72
C ALA A 82 2.06 -9.86 -19.11
N GLY A 83 2.18 -9.93 -17.78
CA GLY A 83 3.41 -10.36 -17.10
C GLY A 83 4.56 -9.35 -17.10
N ASP A 84 4.33 -8.14 -17.61
CA ASP A 84 5.36 -7.14 -17.91
C ASP A 84 5.38 -5.92 -16.99
N ASN A 85 4.36 -5.78 -16.14
CA ASN A 85 4.16 -4.58 -15.32
C ASN A 85 4.18 -4.94 -13.83
N LEU A 86 5.36 -5.16 -13.27
CA LEU A 86 5.51 -5.40 -11.84
C LEU A 86 5.13 -4.15 -11.05
N HIS A 87 4.23 -4.32 -10.10
CA HIS A 87 3.84 -3.30 -9.15
C HIS A 87 3.57 -3.91 -7.77
N PHE A 88 3.50 -3.06 -6.75
CA PHE A 88 3.31 -3.49 -5.38
C PHE A 88 2.05 -2.87 -4.80
N HIS A 89 1.16 -3.71 -4.30
CA HIS A 89 0.06 -3.28 -3.45
C HIS A 89 0.50 -3.27 -1.99
N PHE A 90 -0.03 -2.34 -1.23
CA PHE A 90 0.22 -2.32 0.21
C PHE A 90 -0.98 -1.84 1.00
N LYS A 91 -1.00 -2.23 2.27
CA LYS A 91 -1.78 -1.61 3.33
C LYS A 91 -0.86 -1.19 4.46
N ALA A 92 -1.10 -0.02 5.04
CA ALA A 92 -0.24 0.55 6.07
C ALA A 92 -1.05 1.27 7.16
N LYS A 93 -0.50 1.26 8.36
CA LYS A 93 -0.95 2.10 9.48
C LYS A 93 -0.24 3.44 9.38
N ALA A 94 -0.97 4.48 9.01
CA ALA A 94 -0.37 5.81 8.87
C ALA A 94 0.10 6.34 10.24
N PRO A 95 1.35 6.82 10.35
CA PRO A 95 1.88 7.35 11.60
C PRO A 95 1.42 8.79 11.90
N ILE A 96 0.72 9.40 10.97
CA ILE A 96 0.08 10.72 11.05
C ILE A 96 -1.31 10.63 10.42
N GLU A 97 -2.01 11.75 10.31
CA GLU A 97 -3.29 11.80 9.62
C GLU A 97 -3.17 11.17 8.21
N PRO A 98 -4.04 10.19 7.86
CA PRO A 98 -3.87 9.33 6.67
C PRO A 98 -3.77 10.08 5.35
N TYR A 99 -4.53 11.15 5.18
CA TYR A 99 -4.53 11.95 3.95
C TYR A 99 -3.16 12.61 3.69
N TYR A 100 -2.59 13.26 4.72
CA TYR A 100 -1.26 13.87 4.60
C TYR A 100 -0.16 12.83 4.45
N PHE A 101 -0.29 11.68 5.09
CA PHE A 101 0.62 10.56 4.86
C PHE A 101 0.62 10.13 3.39
N CYS A 102 -0.56 10.01 2.76
CA CYS A 102 -0.69 9.66 1.34
C CYS A 102 0.02 10.67 0.44
N CYS A 103 -0.14 11.98 0.72
CA CYS A 103 0.55 13.03 -0.04
C CYS A 103 2.07 12.91 0.06
N ILE A 104 2.60 12.76 1.28
CA ILE A 104 4.03 12.63 1.54
C ILE A 104 4.59 11.36 0.89
N ALA A 105 3.93 10.23 1.06
CA ALA A 105 4.34 8.95 0.50
C ALA A 105 4.39 9.00 -1.04
N ASN A 106 3.40 9.61 -1.68
CA ASN A 106 3.36 9.80 -3.14
C ASN A 106 4.54 10.63 -3.64
N VAL A 107 4.78 11.81 -3.02
CA VAL A 107 5.92 12.67 -3.40
C VAL A 107 7.24 11.94 -3.21
N MET A 108 7.41 11.30 -2.07
CA MET A 108 8.65 10.58 -1.78
C MET A 108 8.91 9.43 -2.75
N TRP A 109 7.87 8.65 -3.13
CA TRP A 109 8.02 7.60 -4.13
C TRP A 109 8.41 8.15 -5.50
N SER A 110 7.71 9.17 -5.97
CA SER A 110 7.94 9.75 -7.31
C SER A 110 9.35 10.33 -7.50
N LYS A 111 10.01 10.71 -6.40
CA LYS A 111 11.38 11.27 -6.36
C LYS A 111 12.42 10.25 -5.95
N PHE A 112 12.00 9.04 -5.58
CA PHE A 112 12.89 8.10 -4.90
C PHE A 112 13.98 7.55 -5.81
N HIS A 113 13.60 7.13 -7.01
CA HIS A 113 14.50 6.52 -7.98
C HIS A 113 14.04 6.83 -9.40
N ARG A 114 14.98 6.87 -10.36
CA ARG A 114 14.66 7.16 -11.77
C ARG A 114 13.65 6.21 -12.41
N GLN A 115 13.51 4.99 -11.88
CA GLN A 115 12.56 3.98 -12.34
C GLN A 115 11.20 4.01 -11.63
N THR A 116 11.06 4.77 -10.54
CA THR A 116 9.77 4.90 -9.85
C THR A 116 8.83 5.79 -10.66
N ALA A 117 7.55 5.41 -10.67
CA ALA A 117 6.56 6.15 -11.42
C ALA A 117 6.26 7.52 -10.78
N ARG A 118 5.88 8.50 -11.62
CA ARG A 118 5.44 9.82 -11.15
C ARG A 118 4.13 9.69 -10.37
N ASN A 119 3.82 10.71 -9.56
CA ASN A 119 2.68 10.73 -8.65
C ASN A 119 1.36 10.29 -9.29
N ILE A 120 1.05 10.77 -10.49
CA ILE A 120 -0.21 10.47 -11.20
C ILE A 120 -0.40 8.99 -11.58
N TYR A 121 0.69 8.22 -11.62
CA TYR A 121 0.64 6.80 -11.99
C TYR A 121 0.59 5.86 -10.78
N ASN A 122 0.92 6.38 -9.60
CA ASN A 122 0.78 5.65 -8.34
C ASN A 122 -0.64 5.82 -7.83
N TRP A 123 -1.03 4.94 -6.92
CA TRP A 123 -2.34 5.03 -6.28
C TRP A 123 -2.12 4.88 -4.78
N ILE A 124 -2.20 5.96 -4.03
CA ILE A 124 -2.03 5.93 -2.58
C ILE A 124 -3.14 6.80 -1.97
N THR A 125 -4.09 6.18 -1.30
CA THR A 125 -5.24 6.86 -0.72
C THR A 125 -5.50 6.40 0.71
N PRO A 126 -6.17 7.22 1.53
CA PRO A 126 -6.80 6.73 2.74
C PRO A 126 -7.71 5.53 2.43
N THR A 127 -7.83 4.60 3.34
CA THR A 127 -8.71 3.44 3.18
C THR A 127 -10.17 3.89 3.29
N ILE A 128 -10.89 3.92 2.17
CA ILE A 128 -12.26 4.46 2.09
C ILE A 128 -13.30 3.40 2.50
N LEU A 129 -13.14 2.17 1.99
CA LEU A 129 -13.97 1.03 2.39
C LEU A 129 -13.07 -0.19 2.60
N LYS A 130 -13.03 -0.67 3.82
CA LYS A 130 -12.08 -1.68 4.28
C LYS A 130 -12.24 -3.04 3.61
N ALA A 131 -13.47 -3.53 3.49
CA ALA A 131 -13.76 -4.84 2.91
C ALA A 131 -13.34 -4.97 1.43
N ASN A 132 -13.56 -3.92 0.62
CA ASN A 132 -13.29 -3.99 -0.82
C ASN A 132 -11.80 -3.83 -1.18
N SER A 133 -11.01 -3.14 -0.34
CA SER A 133 -9.58 -2.94 -0.60
C SER A 133 -8.74 -4.16 -0.21
N SER A 134 -9.20 -4.97 0.75
CA SER A 134 -8.49 -6.15 1.23
C SER A 134 -8.44 -7.25 0.17
N GLY A 135 -9.59 -7.56 -0.45
CA GLY A 135 -9.66 -8.57 -1.50
C GLY A 135 -8.85 -8.22 -2.74
N TYR A 136 -8.76 -6.93 -3.09
CA TYR A 136 -7.94 -6.49 -4.22
C TYR A 136 -6.44 -6.64 -3.95
N SER A 137 -5.99 -6.31 -2.73
CA SER A 137 -4.59 -6.40 -2.37
C SER A 137 -4.03 -7.83 -2.36
N VAL A 138 -4.90 -8.83 -2.16
CA VAL A 138 -4.51 -10.24 -2.08
C VAL A 138 -4.99 -11.09 -3.26
N LYS A 139 -5.49 -10.47 -4.34
CA LYS A 139 -6.06 -11.24 -5.47
C LYS A 139 -5.08 -12.22 -6.09
N ASP A 140 -3.79 -11.87 -6.17
CA ASP A 140 -2.76 -12.71 -6.74
C ASP A 140 -2.24 -13.78 -5.77
N THR A 141 -2.55 -13.67 -4.47
CA THR A 141 -2.25 -14.75 -3.52
C THR A 141 -3.08 -16.01 -3.79
N ARG A 142 -4.14 -15.92 -4.60
CA ARG A 142 -4.90 -17.09 -5.09
C ARG A 142 -4.05 -18.01 -5.97
N HIS A 143 -3.04 -17.48 -6.62
CA HIS A 143 -2.08 -18.23 -7.44
C HIS A 143 -0.81 -18.59 -6.68
N PHE A 144 -0.82 -18.53 -5.39
CA PHE A 144 0.23 -18.66 -4.38
C PHE A 144 1.58 -19.10 -4.96
N THR A 145 2.33 -18.14 -5.44
CA THR A 145 3.78 -18.26 -5.44
C THR A 145 4.27 -17.57 -4.17
N TYR A 146 5.20 -18.18 -3.46
CA TYR A 146 5.89 -17.61 -2.27
C TYR A 146 6.32 -16.16 -2.50
N ASP A 147 6.42 -15.81 -3.73
CA ASP A 147 6.82 -14.54 -4.29
C ASP A 147 5.73 -13.45 -4.31
N ALA A 148 4.45 -13.77 -4.16
CA ALA A 148 3.39 -12.77 -4.18
C ALA A 148 3.42 -11.87 -2.94
N MET A 149 4.05 -12.33 -1.85
CA MET A 149 4.19 -11.56 -0.63
C MET A 149 5.54 -10.84 -0.61
N GLY A 150 5.53 -9.53 -0.53
CA GLY A 150 6.72 -8.71 -0.32
C GLY A 150 7.19 -8.73 1.13
N LEU A 151 7.48 -9.93 1.68
CA LEU A 151 7.81 -10.10 3.09
C LEU A 151 9.00 -9.25 3.54
N GLU A 152 10.00 -9.09 2.67
CA GLU A 152 11.18 -8.27 2.98
C GLU A 152 10.84 -6.79 3.20
N ALA A 153 9.81 -6.27 2.54
CA ALA A 153 9.38 -4.89 2.66
C ALA A 153 8.17 -4.72 3.62
N SER A 154 7.50 -5.82 3.98
CA SER A 154 6.47 -5.84 5.02
C SER A 154 7.09 -5.60 6.40
N HIS A 155 6.37 -4.95 7.29
CA HIS A 155 6.87 -4.61 8.61
C HIS A 155 5.76 -4.63 9.67
N GLN A 156 6.04 -5.25 10.79
CA GLN A 156 5.21 -5.20 11.99
C GLN A 156 6.10 -4.85 13.18
N ASN A 157 5.64 -3.92 14.00
CA ASN A 157 6.36 -3.56 15.23
C ASN A 157 6.16 -4.66 16.28
N LYS A 158 7.19 -4.94 17.08
CA LYS A 158 7.11 -5.94 18.16
C LYS A 158 6.12 -5.54 19.27
N HIS A 159 5.94 -4.24 19.44
CA HIS A 159 5.04 -3.66 20.44
C HIS A 159 4.21 -2.56 19.80
N ALA A 160 3.00 -2.35 20.32
CA ALA A 160 2.18 -1.22 19.90
C ALA A 160 2.94 0.09 20.10
N LEU A 161 2.92 0.95 19.04
CA LEU A 161 3.55 2.26 19.11
C LEU A 161 2.58 3.28 19.69
N ASP A 162 3.05 4.03 20.67
CA ASP A 162 2.46 5.33 20.98
C ASP A 162 2.92 6.32 19.89
N THR A 163 2.10 6.51 18.88
CA THR A 163 2.42 7.39 17.75
C THR A 163 2.54 8.84 18.17
N THR A 164 1.94 9.26 19.28
CA THR A 164 2.03 10.62 19.81
C THR A 164 3.46 10.98 20.21
N THR A 165 4.25 10.01 20.64
CA THR A 165 5.68 10.21 20.99
C THR A 165 6.51 10.67 19.78
N PHE A 166 6.08 10.37 18.57
CA PHE A 166 6.81 10.73 17.33
C PHE A 166 6.22 11.94 16.62
N GLN A 167 5.01 12.37 16.98
CA GLN A 167 4.37 13.59 16.45
C GLN A 167 4.92 14.83 17.15
N ASN A 168 6.12 15.24 16.75
CA ASN A 168 6.84 16.35 17.38
C ASN A 168 7.55 17.22 16.32
N ALA A 169 8.13 18.33 16.77
CA ALA A 169 8.84 19.28 15.91
C ALA A 169 9.97 18.61 15.10
N ALA A 170 10.66 17.62 15.65
CA ALA A 170 11.73 16.92 14.95
C ALA A 170 11.17 16.06 13.78
N GLN A 171 10.01 15.45 13.96
CA GLN A 171 9.32 14.74 12.86
C GLN A 171 8.90 15.74 11.77
N ALA A 172 8.24 16.85 12.15
CA ALA A 172 7.84 17.88 11.20
C ALA A 172 9.04 18.40 10.41
N GLN A 173 10.16 18.68 11.06
CA GLN A 173 11.39 19.13 10.40
C GLN A 173 11.94 18.08 9.42
N ARG A 174 11.91 16.79 9.76
CA ARG A 174 12.33 15.71 8.84
C ARG A 174 11.44 15.63 7.60
N ILE A 175 10.15 15.83 7.75
CA ILE A 175 9.19 15.84 6.64
C ILE A 175 9.47 17.03 5.72
N ILE A 176 9.56 18.24 6.27
CA ILE A 176 9.82 19.48 5.51
C ILE A 176 11.14 19.39 4.74
N ASN A 177 12.17 18.77 5.31
CA ASN A 177 13.46 18.56 4.64
C ASN A 177 13.38 17.59 3.46
N LYS A 178 12.28 16.83 3.29
CA LYS A 178 12.09 15.83 2.22
C LYS A 178 11.07 16.25 1.19
N VAL A 179 10.05 16.99 1.61
CA VAL A 179 8.89 17.32 0.78
C VAL A 179 8.54 18.78 0.98
N SER A 180 8.56 19.57 -0.09
CA SER A 180 8.19 20.98 -0.04
C SER A 180 6.66 21.16 0.07
N ILE A 181 6.23 22.33 0.52
CA ILE A 181 4.82 22.70 0.59
C ILE A 181 4.17 22.66 -0.80
N GLU A 182 4.88 23.13 -1.84
CA GLU A 182 4.39 23.08 -3.22
C GLU A 182 4.15 21.65 -3.71
N GLU A 183 5.07 20.72 -3.39
CA GLU A 183 4.93 19.31 -3.74
C GLU A 183 3.75 18.65 -3.01
N ILE A 184 3.55 18.98 -1.74
CA ILE A 184 2.39 18.51 -0.99
C ILE A 184 1.10 19.07 -1.62
N THR A 185 1.05 20.33 -1.98
CA THR A 185 -0.12 20.95 -2.63
C THR A 185 -0.48 20.26 -3.95
N LYS A 186 0.52 19.95 -4.78
CA LYS A 186 0.31 19.17 -6.01
C LYS A 186 -0.15 17.74 -5.72
N ALA A 187 0.43 17.09 -4.72
CA ALA A 187 0.06 15.75 -4.33
C ALA A 187 -1.37 15.66 -3.77
N ARG A 188 -1.86 16.70 -3.06
CA ARG A 188 -3.25 16.79 -2.60
C ARG A 188 -4.23 16.67 -3.76
N GLN A 189 -4.06 17.44 -4.82
CA GLN A 189 -4.92 17.38 -6.00
C GLN A 189 -4.98 15.97 -6.59
N ILE A 190 -3.84 15.26 -6.62
CA ILE A 190 -3.78 13.89 -7.12
C ILE A 190 -4.50 12.92 -6.18
N VAL A 191 -4.28 13.04 -4.88
CA VAL A 191 -4.94 12.20 -3.87
C VAL A 191 -6.45 12.42 -3.88
N ASP A 192 -6.90 13.66 -3.99
CA ASP A 192 -8.32 14.01 -4.08
C ASP A 192 -8.99 13.32 -5.29
N LEU A 193 -8.38 13.43 -6.48
CA LEU A 193 -8.86 12.75 -7.67
C LEU A 193 -8.90 11.22 -7.50
N GLN A 194 -7.88 10.64 -6.88
CA GLN A 194 -7.83 9.20 -6.61
C GLN A 194 -8.91 8.74 -5.62
N ILE A 195 -9.22 9.55 -4.62
CA ILE A 195 -10.32 9.33 -3.68
C ILE A 195 -11.65 9.33 -4.42
N GLU A 196 -11.91 10.37 -5.22
CA GLU A 196 -13.16 10.49 -6.01
C GLU A 196 -13.34 9.30 -6.95
N GLU A 197 -12.29 8.92 -7.71
CA GLU A 197 -12.36 7.75 -8.58
C GLU A 197 -12.59 6.45 -7.79
N THR A 198 -12.00 6.31 -6.61
CA THR A 198 -12.21 5.14 -5.77
C THR A 198 -13.68 5.05 -5.33
N ILE A 199 -14.25 6.14 -4.87
CA ILE A 199 -15.67 6.23 -4.48
C ILE A 199 -16.57 5.86 -5.66
N GLN A 200 -16.33 6.44 -6.84
CA GLN A 200 -17.12 6.14 -8.04
C GLN A 200 -17.05 4.64 -8.42
N ARG A 201 -15.87 4.03 -8.37
CA ARG A 201 -15.69 2.58 -8.65
C ARG A 201 -16.45 1.71 -7.66
N ILE A 202 -16.52 2.11 -6.39
CA ILE A 202 -17.28 1.41 -5.34
C ILE A 202 -18.77 1.46 -5.66
N TYR A 203 -19.33 2.63 -5.94
CA TYR A 203 -20.74 2.79 -6.32
C TYR A 203 -21.11 1.99 -7.57
N GLN A 204 -20.26 2.00 -8.58
CA GLN A 204 -20.49 1.22 -9.80
C GLN A 204 -20.52 -0.30 -9.52
N ARG A 205 -19.68 -0.80 -8.63
CA ARG A 205 -19.66 -2.22 -8.24
C ARG A 205 -20.91 -2.60 -7.44
N GLN A 206 -21.32 -1.77 -6.49
CA GLN A 206 -22.53 -1.99 -5.71
C GLN A 206 -23.74 -2.05 -6.63
N ARG A 207 -23.90 -1.10 -7.53
CA ARG A 207 -25.00 -1.05 -8.51
C ARG A 207 -25.02 -2.29 -9.42
N LYS A 208 -23.86 -2.79 -9.86
CA LYS A 208 -23.77 -4.02 -10.65
C LYS A 208 -24.13 -5.27 -9.84
N ALA A 209 -23.84 -5.29 -8.54
CA ALA A 209 -24.21 -6.40 -7.65
C ALA A 209 -25.72 -6.44 -7.41
N GLU A 210 -26.35 -5.30 -7.18
CA GLU A 210 -27.81 -5.16 -7.02
C GLU A 210 -28.57 -5.67 -8.25
N VAL A 211 -28.14 -5.27 -9.44
CA VAL A 211 -28.76 -5.72 -10.71
C VAL A 211 -28.62 -7.24 -10.93
N ARG A 212 -27.53 -7.85 -10.46
CA ARG A 212 -27.32 -9.31 -10.57
C ARG A 212 -28.06 -10.11 -9.50
N GLY A 213 -28.35 -9.52 -8.35
CA GLY A 213 -29.10 -10.14 -7.26
C GLY A 213 -30.62 -10.12 -7.47
N THR A 214 -31.11 -9.39 -8.48
CA THR A 214 -32.52 -9.27 -8.86
C THR A 214 -32.89 -10.15 -10.06
N GLN A 215 -31.98 -10.94 -10.60
CA GLN A 215 -32.21 -11.98 -11.62
C GLN A 215 -32.07 -13.36 -10.99
#